data_4ae009737077ecd73222e045b2c61ca2
#
_entry.id   4ae009737077ecd73222e045b2c61ca2
#
_cell.length_a   1.000
_cell.length_b   1.000
_cell.length_c   1.000
_cell.angle_alpha   90.00
_cell.angle_beta   90.00
_cell.angle_gamma   90.00
#
_symmetry.space_group_name_H-M   'P 1'
#
loop_
_entity.id
_entity.type
_entity.pdbx_description
1 polymer ?
#
loop_
_entity_poly.entity_id
_entity_poly.type
_entity_poly.pdbx_seq_one_letter_code
_entity_poly.pdbx_strand_id
1 'polypeptide(L)'
;MNYALDTLRLLIAHDSQDEAEQLMNTLRNAGRATRAQLALGEDDLVRALKGGAWELMLCRPTFGDGSFEKAMAHLNRLGKALPVILLSDDYNAEIVRNAYKAGARAVAPKDDREMLMQCVDRLMEFLRLRKELQHSEITRHEAEKRLSQLMDQSRDAIAYVLDGMHIHANDNYARMFGYESAEELAGVPIMDMVSASDHDRLKKLLRSRAENASQTNELECRGVHTDDSEFEATFVFSPSTYDGEACTQIVIRAASLDESVLQERLHEISQTDQVTGLYSRTWFMEQLDQAVAEAARQG
;
A
#
# COMPACT_ATOMS: atom_id res chain seq x y z
N MET A 1 -4.82 -9.36 24.86
CA MET A 1 -5.40 -9.00 23.55
C MET A 1 -6.85 -9.46 23.55
N ASN A 2 -7.77 -8.51 23.60
CA ASN A 2 -9.21 -8.77 23.68
C ASN A 2 -9.69 -9.18 22.28
N TYR A 3 -9.82 -10.47 22.02
CA TYR A 3 -10.45 -10.97 20.81
C TYR A 3 -11.95 -10.68 20.92
N ALA A 4 -12.42 -9.65 20.26
CA ALA A 4 -13.85 -9.53 19.96
C ALA A 4 -14.23 -10.83 19.24
N LEU A 5 -15.08 -11.64 19.88
CA LEU A 5 -15.65 -12.86 19.31
C LEU A 5 -16.45 -12.42 18.07
N ASP A 6 -15.82 -12.51 16.90
CA ASP A 6 -16.53 -12.29 15.62
C ASP A 6 -17.68 -13.29 15.58
N THR A 7 -18.90 -12.78 15.59
CA THR A 7 -20.10 -13.61 15.56
C THR A 7 -20.18 -14.31 14.22
N LEU A 8 -20.01 -15.65 14.20
CA LEU A 8 -20.13 -16.48 13.00
C LEU A 8 -21.53 -16.34 12.39
N ARG A 9 -21.60 -15.89 11.16
CA ARG A 9 -22.85 -15.82 10.37
C ARG A 9 -23.04 -17.12 9.62
N LEU A 10 -23.92 -17.96 10.14
CA LEU A 10 -24.15 -19.33 9.70
C LEU A 10 -25.47 -19.45 8.95
N LEU A 11 -25.45 -20.07 7.77
CA LEU A 11 -26.65 -20.50 7.06
C LEU A 11 -26.80 -22.00 7.22
N ILE A 12 -27.98 -22.46 7.63
CA ILE A 12 -28.26 -23.89 7.83
C ILE A 12 -29.38 -24.29 6.88
N ALA A 13 -29.08 -25.16 5.91
CA ALA A 13 -30.06 -25.79 5.04
C ALA A 13 -30.40 -27.19 5.57
N HIS A 14 -31.57 -27.30 6.18
CA HIS A 14 -32.00 -28.49 6.93
C HIS A 14 -33.51 -28.66 6.81
N ASP A 15 -34.00 -29.91 6.87
CA ASP A 15 -35.40 -30.26 6.80
C ASP A 15 -36.11 -30.22 8.17
N SER A 16 -35.35 -30.25 9.27
CA SER A 16 -35.87 -30.20 10.63
C SER A 16 -35.36 -28.93 11.37
N GLN A 17 -36.29 -28.16 11.91
CA GLN A 17 -35.98 -27.00 12.74
C GLN A 17 -35.32 -27.43 14.06
N ASP A 18 -35.79 -28.51 14.69
CA ASP A 18 -35.27 -28.99 15.96
C ASP A 18 -33.81 -29.44 15.85
N GLU A 19 -33.46 -30.16 14.78
CA GLU A 19 -32.09 -30.61 14.53
C GLU A 19 -31.18 -29.41 14.20
N ALA A 20 -31.66 -28.44 13.45
CA ALA A 20 -30.92 -27.20 13.21
C ALA A 20 -30.65 -26.41 14.49
N GLU A 21 -31.61 -26.34 15.41
CA GLU A 21 -31.42 -25.71 16.73
C GLU A 21 -30.40 -26.48 17.59
N GLN A 22 -30.38 -27.80 17.52
CA GLN A 22 -29.36 -28.62 18.19
C GLN A 22 -27.96 -28.37 17.62
N LEU A 23 -27.81 -28.22 16.30
CA LEU A 23 -26.55 -27.83 15.67
C LEU A 23 -26.08 -26.45 16.14
N MET A 24 -26.98 -25.47 16.19
CA MET A 24 -26.66 -24.14 16.72
C MET A 24 -26.24 -24.19 18.20
N ASN A 25 -26.93 -24.99 19.02
CA ASN A 25 -26.56 -25.13 20.43
C ASN A 25 -25.21 -25.84 20.60
N THR A 26 -24.88 -26.79 19.75
CA THR A 26 -23.57 -27.45 19.73
C THR A 26 -22.45 -26.44 19.46
N LEU A 27 -22.62 -25.55 18.49
CA LEU A 27 -21.65 -24.50 18.16
C LEU A 27 -21.52 -23.47 19.29
N ARG A 28 -22.64 -23.05 19.89
CA ARG A 28 -22.65 -22.10 21.03
C ARG A 28 -21.98 -22.70 22.27
N ASN A 29 -22.25 -23.96 22.59
CA ASN A 29 -21.64 -24.65 23.73
C ASN A 29 -20.13 -24.85 23.55
N ALA A 30 -19.64 -24.88 22.32
CA ALA A 30 -18.22 -24.87 22.00
C ALA A 30 -17.58 -23.45 22.08
N GLY A 31 -18.31 -22.47 22.66
CA GLY A 31 -17.79 -21.12 22.86
C GLY A 31 -17.82 -20.20 21.64
N ARG A 32 -18.57 -20.59 20.58
CA ARG A 32 -18.68 -19.79 19.36
C ARG A 32 -19.94 -18.92 19.38
N ALA A 33 -19.77 -17.60 19.39
CA ALA A 33 -20.86 -16.69 19.14
C ALA A 33 -21.37 -16.90 17.71
N THR A 34 -22.65 -17.32 17.57
CA THR A 34 -23.22 -17.72 16.30
C THR A 34 -24.53 -17.00 16.04
N ARG A 35 -24.64 -16.35 14.89
CA ARG A 35 -25.92 -15.85 14.33
C ARG A 35 -26.28 -16.73 13.14
N ALA A 36 -27.30 -17.55 13.32
CA ALA A 36 -27.71 -18.50 12.30
C ALA A 36 -29.04 -18.12 11.68
N GLN A 37 -29.22 -18.47 10.41
CA GLN A 37 -30.50 -18.48 9.71
C GLN A 37 -30.74 -19.87 9.16
N LEU A 38 -31.98 -20.36 9.33
CA LEU A 38 -32.42 -21.65 8.81
C LEU A 38 -33.09 -21.47 7.44
N ALA A 39 -32.82 -22.37 6.51
CA ALA A 39 -33.51 -22.54 5.25
C ALA A 39 -34.11 -23.95 5.21
N LEU A 40 -35.44 -24.04 5.20
CA LEU A 40 -36.19 -25.29 5.19
C LEU A 40 -36.47 -25.83 3.78
N GLY A 41 -36.21 -25.05 2.75
CA GLY A 41 -36.40 -25.40 1.37
C GLY A 41 -35.58 -24.53 0.41
N GLU A 42 -35.72 -24.78 -0.90
CA GLU A 42 -34.94 -24.12 -1.93
C GLU A 42 -35.21 -22.60 -1.96
N ASP A 43 -36.47 -22.17 -1.86
CA ASP A 43 -36.85 -20.75 -1.89
C ASP A 43 -36.30 -19.98 -0.70
N ASP A 44 -36.33 -20.58 0.49
CA ASP A 44 -35.75 -19.99 1.70
C ASP A 44 -34.24 -19.83 1.56
N LEU A 45 -33.57 -20.86 1.02
CA LEU A 45 -32.14 -20.81 0.74
C LEU A 45 -31.80 -19.67 -0.22
N VAL A 46 -32.50 -19.56 -1.35
CA VAL A 46 -32.25 -18.50 -2.33
C VAL A 46 -32.48 -17.11 -1.73
N ARG A 47 -33.52 -16.95 -0.91
CA ARG A 47 -33.82 -15.69 -0.21
C ARG A 47 -32.73 -15.34 0.77
N ALA A 48 -32.28 -16.29 1.57
CA ALA A 48 -31.19 -16.12 2.53
C ALA A 48 -29.86 -15.80 1.83
N LEU A 49 -29.55 -16.49 0.73
CA LEU A 49 -28.33 -16.21 -0.04
C LEU A 49 -28.33 -14.81 -0.67
N LYS A 50 -29.48 -14.28 -1.11
CA LYS A 50 -29.57 -12.91 -1.65
C LYS A 50 -29.52 -11.84 -0.57
N GLY A 51 -30.16 -12.09 0.57
CA GLY A 51 -30.37 -11.09 1.62
C GLY A 51 -29.25 -10.99 2.66
N GLY A 52 -28.35 -11.96 2.74
CA GLY A 52 -27.34 -12.04 3.82
C GLY A 52 -25.91 -12.20 3.33
N ALA A 53 -24.97 -11.78 4.17
CA ALA A 53 -23.56 -12.09 4.04
C ALA A 53 -23.23 -13.22 5.04
N TRP A 54 -23.12 -14.41 4.54
CA TRP A 54 -22.86 -15.63 5.31
C TRP A 54 -21.36 -15.97 5.26
N GLU A 55 -20.84 -16.58 6.32
CA GLU A 55 -19.45 -16.98 6.42
C GLU A 55 -19.26 -18.49 6.29
N LEU A 56 -20.30 -19.26 6.66
CA LEU A 56 -20.32 -20.71 6.57
C LEU A 56 -21.73 -21.18 6.29
N MET A 57 -21.88 -22.27 5.54
CA MET A 57 -23.14 -22.97 5.33
C MET A 57 -23.00 -24.42 5.79
N LEU A 58 -23.96 -24.89 6.61
CA LEU A 58 -24.20 -26.29 6.87
C LEU A 58 -25.36 -26.74 6.00
N CYS A 59 -25.18 -27.80 5.25
CA CYS A 59 -26.19 -28.28 4.32
C CYS A 59 -26.41 -29.79 4.45
N ARG A 60 -27.67 -30.18 4.53
CA ARG A 60 -28.06 -31.59 4.38
C ARG A 60 -28.01 -32.00 2.91
N PRO A 61 -27.90 -33.33 2.60
CA PRO A 61 -28.03 -33.82 1.24
C PRO A 61 -29.36 -33.42 0.59
N THR A 62 -30.45 -33.47 1.38
CA THR A 62 -31.79 -33.01 1.02
C THR A 62 -32.37 -32.16 2.16
N PHE A 63 -33.16 -31.14 1.85
CA PHE A 63 -33.85 -30.27 2.81
C PHE A 63 -35.10 -29.70 2.16
N GLY A 64 -36.28 -30.11 2.62
CA GLY A 64 -37.55 -29.79 1.98
C GLY A 64 -37.55 -30.19 0.49
N ASP A 65 -37.76 -29.23 -0.39
CA ASP A 65 -37.70 -29.38 -1.86
C ASP A 65 -36.29 -29.09 -2.45
N GLY A 66 -35.34 -28.73 -1.59
CA GLY A 66 -33.96 -28.43 -1.94
C GLY A 66 -33.02 -29.66 -1.83
N SER A 67 -31.86 -29.54 -2.46
CA SER A 67 -30.75 -30.48 -2.31
C SER A 67 -29.40 -29.76 -2.24
N PHE A 68 -28.38 -30.49 -1.79
CA PHE A 68 -27.02 -29.97 -1.74
C PHE A 68 -26.53 -29.55 -3.14
N GLU A 69 -26.81 -30.31 -4.20
CA GLU A 69 -26.42 -29.97 -5.56
C GLU A 69 -27.09 -28.70 -6.05
N LYS A 70 -28.37 -28.50 -5.76
CA LYS A 70 -29.10 -27.27 -6.06
C LYS A 70 -28.51 -26.08 -5.27
N ALA A 71 -28.19 -26.27 -4.01
CA ALA A 71 -27.56 -25.25 -3.18
C ALA A 71 -26.22 -24.79 -3.76
N MET A 72 -25.38 -25.73 -4.19
CA MET A 72 -24.10 -25.41 -4.85
C MET A 72 -24.30 -24.71 -6.19
N ALA A 73 -25.31 -25.12 -6.99
CA ALA A 73 -25.66 -24.46 -8.25
C ALA A 73 -26.10 -23.00 -8.01
N HIS A 74 -26.89 -22.73 -6.96
CA HIS A 74 -27.27 -21.37 -6.59
C HIS A 74 -26.10 -20.52 -6.15
N LEU A 75 -25.18 -21.06 -5.35
CA LEU A 75 -23.96 -20.36 -4.92
C LEU A 75 -23.10 -19.98 -6.13
N ASN A 76 -22.87 -20.91 -7.06
CA ASN A 76 -22.10 -20.67 -8.28
C ASN A 76 -22.78 -19.61 -9.16
N ARG A 77 -24.10 -19.68 -9.36
CA ARG A 77 -24.86 -18.69 -10.16
C ARG A 77 -24.82 -17.28 -9.55
N LEU A 78 -24.79 -17.17 -8.22
CA LEU A 78 -24.70 -15.91 -7.51
C LEU A 78 -23.26 -15.39 -7.33
N GLY A 79 -22.25 -16.15 -7.79
CA GLY A 79 -20.84 -15.80 -7.61
C GLY A 79 -20.40 -15.73 -6.15
N LYS A 80 -21.08 -16.44 -5.24
CA LYS A 80 -20.78 -16.40 -3.79
C LYS A 80 -19.80 -17.48 -3.41
N ALA A 81 -18.65 -17.11 -2.91
CA ALA A 81 -17.63 -18.01 -2.38
C ALA A 81 -17.92 -18.38 -0.92
N LEU A 82 -19.11 -18.92 -0.66
CA LEU A 82 -19.51 -19.37 0.68
C LEU A 82 -19.04 -20.82 0.89
N PRO A 83 -18.20 -21.12 1.90
CA PRO A 83 -17.82 -22.48 2.20
C PRO A 83 -19.01 -23.26 2.74
N VAL A 84 -19.16 -24.51 2.25
CA VAL A 84 -20.26 -25.41 2.62
C VAL A 84 -19.70 -26.67 3.24
N ILE A 85 -20.25 -27.07 4.41
CA ILE A 85 -20.07 -28.37 5.03
C ILE A 85 -21.32 -29.20 4.74
N LEU A 86 -21.13 -30.33 4.08
CA LEU A 86 -22.21 -31.30 3.90
C LEU A 86 -22.36 -32.17 5.16
N LEU A 87 -23.56 -32.21 5.72
CA LEU A 87 -23.93 -33.09 6.83
C LEU A 87 -24.64 -34.32 6.27
N SER A 88 -24.00 -35.48 6.31
CA SER A 88 -24.54 -36.72 5.70
C SER A 88 -24.91 -37.74 6.76
N ASP A 89 -26.00 -38.46 6.53
CA ASP A 89 -26.37 -39.65 7.33
C ASP A 89 -25.40 -40.79 7.08
N ASP A 90 -25.06 -41.01 5.79
CA ASP A 90 -24.09 -42.00 5.35
C ASP A 90 -22.73 -41.31 5.12
N TYR A 91 -21.70 -41.84 5.75
CA TYR A 91 -20.34 -41.33 5.62
C TYR A 91 -19.43 -42.42 5.04
N ASN A 92 -19.18 -42.34 3.74
CA ASN A 92 -18.29 -43.25 3.02
C ASN A 92 -17.44 -42.48 1.97
N ALA A 93 -16.44 -43.14 1.43
CA ALA A 93 -15.48 -42.54 0.52
C ALA A 93 -16.11 -42.02 -0.79
N GLU A 94 -17.22 -42.63 -1.23
CA GLU A 94 -17.92 -42.20 -2.45
C GLU A 94 -18.69 -40.92 -2.23
N ILE A 95 -19.45 -40.80 -1.16
CA ILE A 95 -20.20 -39.60 -0.77
C ILE A 95 -19.24 -38.45 -0.55
N VAL A 96 -18.16 -38.67 0.19
CA VAL A 96 -17.12 -37.65 0.45
C VAL A 96 -16.53 -37.16 -0.88
N ARG A 97 -16.18 -38.07 -1.78
CA ARG A 97 -15.60 -37.70 -3.09
C ARG A 97 -16.58 -36.88 -3.94
N ASN A 98 -17.84 -37.29 -3.97
CA ASN A 98 -18.88 -36.62 -4.76
C ASN A 98 -19.19 -35.23 -4.20
N ALA A 99 -19.26 -35.10 -2.87
CA ALA A 99 -19.47 -33.81 -2.22
C ALA A 99 -18.33 -32.83 -2.53
N TYR A 100 -17.07 -33.24 -2.45
CA TYR A 100 -15.94 -32.37 -2.83
C TYR A 100 -15.96 -32.00 -4.32
N LYS A 101 -16.31 -32.96 -5.22
CA LYS A 101 -16.46 -32.63 -6.65
C LYS A 101 -17.57 -31.61 -6.91
N ALA A 102 -18.65 -31.66 -6.13
CA ALA A 102 -19.75 -30.70 -6.21
C ALA A 102 -19.43 -29.35 -5.55
N GLY A 103 -18.29 -29.24 -4.82
CA GLY A 103 -17.80 -28.00 -4.26
C GLY A 103 -17.94 -27.87 -2.73
N ALA A 104 -18.30 -28.91 -2.01
CA ALA A 104 -18.22 -28.92 -0.55
C ALA A 104 -16.79 -28.62 -0.08
N ARG A 105 -16.64 -27.91 1.00
CA ARG A 105 -15.34 -27.67 1.65
C ARG A 105 -15.02 -28.72 2.71
N ALA A 106 -16.04 -29.31 3.29
CA ALA A 106 -15.90 -30.44 4.20
C ALA A 106 -17.17 -31.29 4.16
N VAL A 107 -17.06 -32.52 4.64
CA VAL A 107 -18.17 -33.43 4.86
C VAL A 107 -18.05 -33.94 6.28
N ALA A 108 -19.16 -33.96 7.02
CA ALA A 108 -19.22 -34.50 8.36
C ALA A 108 -20.44 -35.42 8.49
N PRO A 109 -20.33 -36.54 9.24
CA PRO A 109 -21.51 -37.31 9.65
C PRO A 109 -22.44 -36.44 10.51
N LYS A 110 -23.75 -36.55 10.33
CA LYS A 110 -24.68 -35.69 11.07
C LYS A 110 -24.63 -35.92 12.59
N ASP A 111 -24.36 -37.13 13.01
CA ASP A 111 -24.35 -37.56 14.41
C ASP A 111 -22.98 -37.42 15.08
N ASP A 112 -21.93 -37.14 14.30
CA ASP A 112 -20.57 -36.92 14.80
C ASP A 112 -20.31 -35.43 15.04
N ARG A 113 -20.67 -34.97 16.27
CA ARG A 113 -20.49 -33.60 16.70
C ARG A 113 -19.02 -33.20 16.75
N GLU A 114 -18.13 -34.12 17.11
CA GLU A 114 -16.71 -33.84 17.22
C GLU A 114 -16.10 -33.57 15.85
N MET A 115 -16.39 -34.41 14.88
CA MET A 115 -15.95 -34.23 13.50
C MET A 115 -16.52 -32.96 12.86
N LEU A 116 -17.79 -32.63 13.12
CA LEU A 116 -18.39 -31.38 12.69
C LEU A 116 -17.61 -30.17 13.24
N MET A 117 -17.31 -30.18 14.54
CA MET A 117 -16.56 -29.10 15.18
C MET A 117 -15.16 -28.96 14.59
N GLN A 118 -14.45 -30.05 14.36
CA GLN A 118 -13.13 -30.03 13.70
C GLN A 118 -13.21 -29.44 12.29
N CYS A 119 -14.26 -29.79 11.51
CA CYS A 119 -14.48 -29.20 10.19
C CYS A 119 -14.74 -27.69 10.26
N VAL A 120 -15.59 -27.26 11.20
CA VAL A 120 -15.89 -25.83 11.42
C VAL A 120 -14.63 -25.09 11.84
N ASP A 121 -13.86 -25.61 12.79
CA ASP A 121 -12.64 -24.99 13.31
C ASP A 121 -11.60 -24.75 12.21
N ARG A 122 -11.33 -25.81 11.42
CA ARG A 122 -10.39 -25.70 10.28
C ARG A 122 -10.84 -24.68 9.24
N LEU A 123 -12.14 -24.65 8.91
CA LEU A 123 -12.66 -23.68 7.95
C LEU A 123 -12.62 -22.26 8.48
N MET A 124 -12.95 -22.06 9.75
CA MET A 124 -12.88 -20.75 10.38
C MET A 124 -11.44 -20.23 10.47
N GLU A 125 -10.48 -21.08 10.81
CA GLU A 125 -9.06 -20.74 10.80
C GLU A 125 -8.59 -20.34 9.39
N PHE A 126 -8.94 -21.12 8.38
CA PHE A 126 -8.62 -20.81 6.99
C PHE A 126 -9.21 -19.46 6.54
N LEU A 127 -10.49 -19.21 6.86
CA LEU A 127 -11.17 -17.95 6.52
C LEU A 127 -10.53 -16.76 7.23
N ARG A 128 -10.13 -16.95 8.49
CA ARG A 128 -9.43 -15.92 9.27
C ARG A 128 -8.08 -15.58 8.66
N LEU A 129 -7.24 -16.57 8.40
CA LEU A 129 -5.94 -16.37 7.77
C LEU A 129 -6.06 -15.70 6.41
N ARG A 130 -7.06 -16.07 5.60
CA ARG A 130 -7.33 -15.44 4.32
C ARG A 130 -7.72 -13.96 4.47
N LYS A 131 -8.58 -13.63 5.44
CA LYS A 131 -8.95 -12.23 5.75
C LYS A 131 -7.74 -11.42 6.23
N GLU A 132 -6.91 -11.99 7.10
CA GLU A 132 -5.69 -11.35 7.62
C GLU A 132 -4.70 -11.07 6.48
N LEU A 133 -4.50 -12.03 5.57
CA LEU A 133 -3.65 -11.85 4.40
C LEU A 133 -4.16 -10.73 3.49
N GLN A 134 -5.44 -10.76 3.14
CA GLN A 134 -6.06 -9.71 2.31
C GLN A 134 -5.94 -8.32 2.96
N HIS A 135 -6.18 -8.22 4.26
CA HIS A 135 -6.04 -6.96 4.98
C HIS A 135 -4.59 -6.45 4.99
N SER A 136 -3.64 -7.35 5.19
CA SER A 136 -2.21 -7.03 5.14
C SER A 136 -1.79 -6.52 3.75
N GLU A 137 -2.25 -7.17 2.68
CA GLU A 137 -1.98 -6.76 1.29
C GLU A 137 -2.56 -5.36 0.99
N ILE A 138 -3.80 -5.10 1.40
CA ILE A 138 -4.44 -3.79 1.21
C ILE A 138 -3.67 -2.71 1.98
N THR A 139 -3.35 -2.96 3.25
CA THR A 139 -2.62 -2.00 4.10
C THR A 139 -1.22 -1.71 3.54
N ARG A 140 -0.52 -2.75 3.04
CA ARG A 140 0.77 -2.59 2.37
C ARG A 140 0.65 -1.71 1.14
N HIS A 141 -0.32 -1.99 0.27
CA HIS A 141 -0.52 -1.21 -0.96
C HIS A 141 -0.91 0.25 -0.67
N GLU A 142 -1.75 0.49 0.34
CA GLU A 142 -2.08 1.86 0.78
C GLU A 142 -0.85 2.60 1.33
N ALA A 143 0.03 1.92 2.08
CA ALA A 143 1.25 2.50 2.59
C ALA A 143 2.24 2.85 1.46
N GLU A 144 2.41 1.95 0.49
CA GLU A 144 3.23 2.17 -0.72
C GLU A 144 2.72 3.38 -1.51
N LYS A 145 1.41 3.46 -1.73
CA LYS A 145 0.80 4.59 -2.43
C LYS A 145 0.98 5.92 -1.69
N ARG A 146 0.87 5.92 -0.36
CA ARG A 146 1.12 7.13 0.45
C ARG A 146 2.58 7.56 0.38
N LEU A 147 3.53 6.61 0.42
CA LEU A 147 4.95 6.90 0.27
C LEU A 147 5.25 7.51 -1.10
N SER A 148 4.73 6.94 -2.20
CA SER A 148 4.86 7.49 -3.54
C SER A 148 4.31 8.92 -3.60
N GLN A 149 3.10 9.16 -3.10
CA GLN A 149 2.49 10.50 -3.08
C GLN A 149 3.32 11.51 -2.28
N LEU A 150 3.90 11.13 -1.14
CA LEU A 150 4.76 12.01 -0.35
C LEU A 150 6.07 12.34 -1.09
N MET A 151 6.62 11.36 -1.82
CA MET A 151 7.81 11.57 -2.65
C MET A 151 7.51 12.51 -3.82
N ASP A 152 6.37 12.35 -4.50
CA ASP A 152 5.95 13.20 -5.62
C ASP A 152 5.62 14.63 -5.17
N GLN A 153 5.16 14.80 -3.93
CA GLN A 153 4.92 16.12 -3.30
C GLN A 153 6.20 16.75 -2.74
N SER A 154 7.30 15.99 -2.65
CA SER A 154 8.59 16.57 -2.26
C SER A 154 9.03 17.61 -3.27
N ARG A 155 9.53 18.74 -2.79
CA ARG A 155 10.18 19.75 -3.65
C ARG A 155 11.57 19.31 -4.11
N ASP A 156 12.17 18.35 -3.41
CA ASP A 156 13.49 17.83 -3.75
C ASP A 156 13.39 16.83 -4.90
N ALA A 157 14.37 16.84 -5.78
CA ALA A 157 14.54 15.82 -6.81
C ALA A 157 15.15 14.58 -6.17
N ILE A 158 14.37 13.47 -6.14
CA ILE A 158 14.74 12.24 -5.43
C ILE A 158 14.75 11.06 -6.40
N ALA A 159 15.82 10.26 -6.36
CA ALA A 159 15.91 8.99 -7.08
C ALA A 159 16.50 7.88 -6.20
N TYR A 160 16.23 6.64 -6.59
CA TYR A 160 16.82 5.43 -6.01
C TYR A 160 17.59 4.70 -7.09
N VAL A 161 18.82 4.30 -6.75
CA VAL A 161 19.77 3.67 -7.67
C VAL A 161 20.28 2.37 -7.06
N LEU A 162 20.23 1.30 -7.83
CA LEU A 162 20.79 0.00 -7.54
C LEU A 162 21.86 -0.33 -8.60
N ASP A 163 23.06 -0.71 -8.18
CA ASP A 163 24.19 -1.02 -9.08
C ASP A 163 24.48 0.04 -10.14
N GLY A 164 24.20 1.31 -9.81
CA GLY A 164 24.40 2.43 -10.73
C GLY A 164 23.25 2.70 -11.71
N MET A 165 22.15 1.94 -11.63
CA MET A 165 20.97 2.09 -12.49
C MET A 165 19.80 2.64 -11.68
N HIS A 166 19.02 3.55 -12.26
CA HIS A 166 17.81 4.06 -11.63
C HIS A 166 16.77 2.95 -11.54
N ILE A 167 16.23 2.74 -10.32
CA ILE A 167 15.13 1.83 -10.05
C ILE A 167 13.83 2.57 -9.78
N HIS A 168 13.92 3.81 -9.29
CA HIS A 168 12.79 4.70 -9.08
C HIS A 168 13.25 6.16 -9.01
N ALA A 169 12.39 7.07 -9.44
CA ALA A 169 12.59 8.52 -9.30
C ALA A 169 11.24 9.20 -9.05
N ASN A 170 11.23 10.40 -8.46
CA ASN A 170 10.04 11.23 -8.40
C ASN A 170 9.94 12.16 -9.61
N ASP A 171 8.77 12.75 -9.82
CA ASP A 171 8.51 13.67 -10.93
C ASP A 171 9.42 14.89 -10.93
N ASN A 172 9.87 15.37 -9.76
CA ASN A 172 10.79 16.49 -9.69
C ASN A 172 12.18 16.12 -10.20
N TYR A 173 12.64 14.89 -9.94
CA TYR A 173 13.88 14.39 -10.49
C TYR A 173 13.78 14.28 -12.02
N ALA A 174 12.71 13.68 -12.55
CA ALA A 174 12.49 13.56 -13.98
C ALA A 174 12.49 14.94 -14.66
N ARG A 175 11.69 15.87 -14.15
CA ARG A 175 11.62 17.25 -14.68
C ARG A 175 12.93 18.00 -14.61
N MET A 176 13.71 17.80 -13.53
CA MET A 176 15.03 18.43 -13.37
C MET A 176 15.99 18.05 -14.47
N PHE A 177 15.89 16.85 -15.03
CA PHE A 177 16.71 16.34 -16.13
C PHE A 177 16.05 16.44 -17.50
N GLY A 178 14.82 16.96 -17.59
CA GLY A 178 14.11 17.17 -18.85
C GLY A 178 13.38 15.92 -19.38
N TYR A 179 13.10 14.91 -18.53
CA TYR A 179 12.27 13.76 -18.88
C TYR A 179 10.78 14.09 -18.71
N GLU A 180 9.94 13.50 -19.53
CA GLU A 180 8.49 13.70 -19.49
C GLU A 180 7.86 12.97 -18.28
N SER A 181 8.41 11.81 -17.91
CA SER A 181 7.94 11.02 -16.77
C SER A 181 9.09 10.35 -16.02
N ALA A 182 8.88 10.05 -14.73
CA ALA A 182 9.84 9.31 -13.91
C ALA A 182 10.04 7.85 -14.38
N GLU A 183 9.07 7.29 -15.09
CA GLU A 183 9.12 5.93 -15.63
C GLU A 183 10.19 5.75 -16.70
N GLU A 184 10.50 6.81 -17.47
CA GLU A 184 11.54 6.80 -18.49
C GLU A 184 12.95 6.64 -17.91
N LEU A 185 13.12 6.97 -16.63
CA LEU A 185 14.40 6.85 -15.94
C LEU A 185 14.70 5.42 -15.47
N ALA A 186 13.72 4.52 -15.46
CA ALA A 186 13.92 3.14 -15.04
C ALA A 186 14.98 2.44 -15.91
N GLY A 187 16.07 1.99 -15.29
CA GLY A 187 17.20 1.36 -15.99
C GLY A 187 18.18 2.33 -16.66
N VAL A 188 18.00 3.64 -16.52
CA VAL A 188 18.98 4.63 -17.00
C VAL A 188 20.16 4.70 -16.02
N PRO A 189 21.43 4.66 -16.50
CA PRO A 189 22.58 4.80 -15.61
C PRO A 189 22.65 6.18 -14.96
N ILE A 190 23.02 6.24 -13.67
CA ILE A 190 23.25 7.52 -12.97
C ILE A 190 24.40 8.33 -13.65
N MET A 191 25.30 7.64 -14.32
CA MET A 191 26.40 8.26 -15.05
C MET A 191 25.92 9.20 -16.16
N ASP A 192 24.77 8.89 -16.76
CA ASP A 192 24.20 9.68 -17.87
C ASP A 192 23.56 10.99 -17.36
N MET A 193 23.33 11.09 -16.05
CA MET A 193 22.78 12.28 -15.39
C MET A 193 23.87 13.32 -15.03
N VAL A 194 25.14 12.97 -15.20
CA VAL A 194 26.28 13.78 -14.74
C VAL A 194 27.23 14.06 -15.91
N SER A 195 27.75 15.29 -15.99
CA SER A 195 28.71 15.68 -17.03
C SER A 195 29.94 14.75 -17.05
N ALA A 196 30.40 14.44 -18.23
CA ALA A 196 31.58 13.57 -18.48
C ALA A 196 32.82 14.01 -17.66
N SER A 197 32.96 15.30 -17.43
CA SER A 197 34.05 15.87 -16.62
C SER A 197 34.04 15.44 -15.16
N ASP A 198 32.85 15.11 -14.62
CA ASP A 198 32.65 14.71 -13.22
C ASP A 198 32.51 13.20 -13.03
N HIS A 199 32.52 12.40 -14.11
CA HIS A 199 32.38 10.94 -14.09
C HIS A 199 33.40 10.24 -13.18
N ASP A 200 34.67 10.66 -13.19
CA ASP A 200 35.69 10.04 -12.34
C ASP A 200 35.45 10.29 -10.85
N ARG A 201 34.90 11.45 -10.50
CA ARG A 201 34.54 11.81 -9.13
C ARG A 201 33.35 10.95 -8.67
N LEU A 202 32.31 10.84 -9.52
CA LEU A 202 31.14 10.02 -9.25
C LEU A 202 31.50 8.52 -9.12
N LYS A 203 32.34 7.98 -10.03
CA LYS A 203 32.81 6.59 -9.95
C LYS A 203 33.58 6.30 -8.66
N LYS A 204 34.45 7.21 -8.23
CA LYS A 204 35.18 7.05 -6.95
C LYS A 204 34.22 7.04 -5.77
N LEU A 205 33.23 7.91 -5.76
CA LEU A 205 32.20 7.99 -4.73
C LEU A 205 31.38 6.70 -4.67
N LEU A 206 30.85 6.22 -5.80
CA LEU A 206 30.06 4.99 -5.86
C LEU A 206 30.86 3.76 -5.42
N ARG A 207 32.15 3.66 -5.77
CA ARG A 207 33.04 2.59 -5.30
C ARG A 207 33.30 2.65 -3.81
N SER A 208 33.60 3.83 -3.26
CA SER A 208 33.81 3.99 -1.81
C SER A 208 32.56 3.65 -0.99
N ARG A 209 31.38 3.85 -1.58
CA ARG A 209 30.10 3.46 -0.96
C ARG A 209 29.86 1.95 -0.97
N ALA A 210 30.30 1.24 -2.00
CA ALA A 210 30.25 -0.23 -2.01
C ALA A 210 31.07 -0.84 -0.85
N GLU A 211 32.13 -0.14 -0.42
CA GLU A 211 32.99 -0.55 0.72
C GLU A 211 32.45 -0.05 2.07
N ASN A 212 31.78 1.11 2.11
CA ASN A 212 31.25 1.78 3.31
C ASN A 212 29.81 2.28 3.11
N ALA A 213 28.86 1.37 3.04
CA ALA A 213 27.46 1.67 2.68
C ALA A 213 26.71 2.61 3.66
N SER A 214 27.25 2.88 4.87
CA SER A 214 26.54 3.59 5.93
C SER A 214 26.69 5.12 5.93
N GLN A 215 27.51 5.70 5.04
CA GLN A 215 27.79 7.14 5.05
C GLN A 215 26.98 7.89 3.99
N THR A 216 26.45 9.04 4.39
CA THR A 216 25.92 10.03 3.44
C THR A 216 27.10 10.80 2.85
N ASN A 217 27.13 10.93 1.53
CA ASN A 217 28.16 11.68 0.81
C ASN A 217 27.55 12.71 -0.10
N GLU A 218 28.20 13.84 -0.22
CA GLU A 218 27.79 14.92 -1.12
C GLU A 218 28.80 15.07 -2.26
N LEU A 219 28.29 15.35 -3.46
CA LEU A 219 29.08 15.59 -4.64
C LEU A 219 28.53 16.83 -5.36
N GLU A 220 29.27 17.91 -5.35
CA GLU A 220 29.02 19.04 -6.23
C GLU A 220 29.48 18.69 -7.63
N CYS A 221 28.58 18.64 -8.58
CA CYS A 221 28.86 18.28 -9.96
C CYS A 221 27.83 18.91 -10.90
N ARG A 222 28.08 18.79 -12.20
CA ARG A 222 27.15 19.27 -13.22
C ARG A 222 26.23 18.15 -13.66
N GLY A 223 24.92 18.40 -13.50
CA GLY A 223 23.87 17.58 -14.09
C GLY A 223 23.74 17.85 -15.57
N VAL A 224 23.27 16.85 -16.34
CA VAL A 224 23.07 16.94 -17.79
C VAL A 224 21.62 16.66 -18.12
N HIS A 225 20.95 17.61 -18.77
CA HIS A 225 19.59 17.45 -19.27
C HIS A 225 19.55 16.58 -20.52
N THR A 226 18.36 16.12 -20.89
CA THR A 226 18.10 15.36 -22.13
C THR A 226 18.45 16.15 -23.41
N ASP A 227 18.57 17.47 -23.35
CA ASP A 227 18.97 18.35 -24.45
C ASP A 227 20.47 18.67 -24.45
N ASP A 228 21.28 17.92 -23.67
CA ASP A 228 22.70 18.11 -23.46
C ASP A 228 23.10 19.43 -22.74
N SER A 229 22.16 20.21 -22.24
CA SER A 229 22.45 21.36 -21.40
C SER A 229 22.92 20.95 -20.00
N GLU A 230 23.88 21.69 -19.44
CA GLU A 230 24.45 21.39 -18.12
C GLU A 230 23.91 22.39 -17.06
N PHE A 231 23.74 21.91 -15.82
CA PHE A 231 23.40 22.74 -14.67
C PHE A 231 24.20 22.34 -13.43
N GLU A 232 24.53 23.28 -12.58
CA GLU A 232 25.24 22.99 -11.33
C GLU A 232 24.27 22.50 -10.25
N ALA A 233 24.65 21.39 -9.58
CA ALA A 233 23.85 20.82 -8.52
C ALA A 233 24.70 20.07 -7.50
N THR A 234 24.18 19.95 -6.29
CA THR A 234 24.73 19.09 -5.24
C THR A 234 23.92 17.80 -5.17
N PHE A 235 24.60 16.70 -5.44
CA PHE A 235 24.04 15.34 -5.34
C PHE A 235 24.35 14.79 -3.96
N VAL A 236 23.34 14.49 -3.19
CA VAL A 236 23.45 13.88 -1.86
C VAL A 236 23.10 12.41 -1.95
N PHE A 237 24.05 11.55 -1.67
CA PHE A 237 23.92 10.09 -1.71
C PHE A 237 23.75 9.56 -0.30
N SER A 238 22.69 8.83 -0.01
CA SER A 238 22.42 8.20 1.29
C SER A 238 22.04 6.72 1.12
N PRO A 239 22.37 5.85 2.11
CA PRO A 239 21.90 4.47 2.09
C PRO A 239 20.39 4.44 2.26
N SER A 240 19.74 3.55 1.53
CA SER A 240 18.29 3.35 1.61
C SER A 240 17.91 1.91 1.31
N THR A 241 16.63 1.62 1.40
CA THR A 241 16.04 0.35 0.99
C THR A 241 14.82 0.65 0.14
N TYR A 242 14.74 0.03 -1.01
CA TYR A 242 13.60 0.13 -1.91
C TYR A 242 13.11 -1.28 -2.26
N ASP A 243 11.84 -1.57 -2.05
CA ASP A 243 11.19 -2.89 -2.22
C ASP A 243 11.93 -4.06 -1.53
N GLY A 244 12.53 -3.77 -0.35
CA GLY A 244 13.28 -4.75 0.44
C GLY A 244 14.73 -4.95 0.02
N GLU A 245 15.20 -4.34 -1.07
CA GLU A 245 16.58 -4.39 -1.53
C GLU A 245 17.37 -3.15 -1.09
N ALA A 246 18.60 -3.35 -0.65
CA ALA A 246 19.49 -2.26 -0.27
C ALA A 246 19.91 -1.47 -1.51
N CYS A 247 19.66 -0.17 -1.51
CA CYS A 247 19.95 0.73 -2.64
C CYS A 247 20.55 2.05 -2.16
N THR A 248 20.86 2.95 -3.09
CA THR A 248 21.29 4.30 -2.80
C THR A 248 20.19 5.28 -3.14
N GLN A 249 19.77 6.09 -2.17
CA GLN A 249 18.93 7.25 -2.42
C GLN A 249 19.81 8.42 -2.85
N ILE A 250 19.38 9.12 -3.88
CA ILE A 250 20.00 10.35 -4.39
C ILE A 250 18.98 11.48 -4.21
N VAL A 251 19.42 12.53 -3.54
CA VAL A 251 18.66 13.78 -3.44
C VAL A 251 19.48 14.86 -4.14
N ILE A 252 18.90 15.52 -5.13
CA ILE A 252 19.58 16.59 -5.83
C ILE A 252 19.02 17.92 -5.38
N ARG A 253 19.95 18.80 -5.00
CA ARG A 253 19.69 20.21 -4.74
C ARG A 253 20.35 21.00 -5.86
N ALA A 254 19.53 21.62 -6.72
CA ALA A 254 20.08 22.59 -7.67
C ALA A 254 20.81 23.67 -6.86
N ALA A 255 22.00 24.07 -7.29
CA ALA A 255 22.68 25.22 -6.72
C ALA A 255 21.73 26.40 -6.96
N SER A 256 21.05 26.84 -5.90
CA SER A 256 19.94 27.76 -6.06
C SER A 256 20.48 29.11 -6.49
N LEU A 257 20.22 29.48 -7.72
CA LEU A 257 20.02 30.90 -8.09
C LEU A 257 18.98 31.57 -7.19
N ASP A 258 18.23 30.81 -6.39
CA ASP A 258 17.08 31.25 -5.64
C ASP A 258 17.42 31.94 -4.33
N GLU A 259 18.52 31.62 -3.66
CA GLU A 259 18.82 32.28 -2.37
C GLU A 259 19.41 33.67 -2.57
N SER A 260 20.25 33.86 -3.58
CA SER A 260 20.74 35.18 -3.95
C SER A 260 19.64 36.02 -4.63
N VAL A 261 18.85 35.43 -5.52
CA VAL A 261 17.70 36.11 -6.17
C VAL A 261 16.55 36.33 -5.18
N LEU A 262 16.32 35.42 -4.22
CA LEU A 262 15.35 35.67 -3.15
C LEU A 262 15.84 36.73 -2.17
N GLN A 263 17.12 36.76 -1.83
CA GLN A 263 17.74 37.80 -1.02
C GLN A 263 17.76 39.15 -1.77
N GLU A 264 18.08 39.19 -3.07
CA GLU A 264 17.97 40.38 -3.89
C GLU A 264 16.52 40.87 -3.98
N ARG A 265 15.55 40.00 -4.25
CA ARG A 265 14.13 40.39 -4.26
C ARG A 265 13.62 40.83 -2.89
N LEU A 266 14.02 40.16 -1.80
CA LEU A 266 13.69 40.57 -0.44
C LEU A 266 14.35 41.95 -0.13
N HIS A 267 15.55 42.14 -0.64
CA HIS A 267 16.25 43.43 -0.50
C HIS A 267 15.58 44.54 -1.31
N GLU A 268 15.20 44.29 -2.56
CA GLU A 268 14.41 45.23 -3.39
C GLU A 268 13.04 45.55 -2.78
N ILE A 269 12.32 44.55 -2.27
CA ILE A 269 11.01 44.75 -1.62
C ILE A 269 11.18 45.54 -0.29
N SER A 270 12.30 45.38 0.41
CA SER A 270 12.58 46.12 1.65
C SER A 270 13.00 47.57 1.39
N GLN A 271 13.50 47.91 0.19
CA GLN A 271 13.91 49.28 -0.18
C GLN A 271 12.74 50.18 -0.54
N THR A 272 11.58 49.66 -0.93
CA THR A 272 10.42 50.41 -1.35
C THR A 272 9.22 50.19 -0.45
N ASP A 273 8.47 51.23 -0.16
CA ASP A 273 7.18 51.16 0.52
C ASP A 273 6.10 50.68 -0.48
N GLN A 274 5.46 49.56 -0.19
CA GLN A 274 4.49 48.89 -1.10
C GLN A 274 3.23 49.72 -1.37
N VAL A 275 2.94 50.75 -0.55
CA VAL A 275 1.74 51.58 -0.69
C VAL A 275 2.01 52.77 -1.57
N THR A 276 3.17 53.38 -1.40
CA THR A 276 3.52 54.66 -2.05
C THR A 276 4.47 54.52 -3.23
N GLY A 277 5.16 53.34 -3.37
CA GLY A 277 6.20 53.13 -4.38
C GLY A 277 7.47 53.94 -4.19
N LEU A 278 7.59 54.68 -3.07
CA LEU A 278 8.77 55.46 -2.72
C LEU A 278 9.77 54.61 -1.92
N TYR A 279 11.02 55.08 -1.81
CA TYR A 279 12.00 54.41 -0.97
C TYR A 279 11.55 54.33 0.50
N SER A 280 11.79 53.16 1.12
CA SER A 280 11.41 52.93 2.52
C SER A 280 12.22 53.83 3.45
N ARG A 281 11.64 54.19 4.60
CA ARG A 281 12.32 55.00 5.63
C ARG A 281 13.64 54.35 6.05
N THR A 282 13.71 53.04 6.12
CA THR A 282 14.91 52.28 6.51
C THR A 282 16.03 52.48 5.50
N TRP A 283 15.73 52.32 4.20
CA TRP A 283 16.70 52.58 3.12
C TRP A 283 17.19 54.02 3.12
N PHE A 284 16.29 54.98 3.29
CA PHE A 284 16.67 56.41 3.33
C PHE A 284 17.62 56.72 4.49
N MET A 285 17.38 56.16 5.69
CA MET A 285 18.24 56.36 6.85
C MET A 285 19.62 55.74 6.65
N GLU A 286 19.71 54.56 6.03
CA GLU A 286 20.99 53.93 5.70
C GLU A 286 21.81 54.76 4.70
N GLN A 287 21.16 55.29 3.66
CA GLN A 287 21.82 56.17 2.69
C GLN A 287 22.28 57.49 3.33
N LEU A 288 21.50 58.04 4.25
CA LEU A 288 21.86 59.21 4.98
C LEU A 288 23.09 58.96 5.88
N ASP A 289 23.11 57.86 6.61
CA ASP A 289 24.22 57.49 7.48
C ASP A 289 25.53 57.28 6.67
N GLN A 290 25.41 56.65 5.50
CA GLN A 290 26.55 56.48 4.57
C GLN A 290 27.06 57.83 4.07
N ALA A 291 26.18 58.73 3.64
CA ALA A 291 26.54 60.02 3.16
C ALA A 291 27.21 60.92 4.27
N VAL A 292 26.69 60.78 5.50
CA VAL A 292 27.29 61.51 6.67
C VAL A 292 28.68 60.94 7.00
N ALA A 293 28.83 59.57 6.93
CA ALA A 293 30.12 58.90 7.16
C ALA A 293 31.17 59.25 6.08
N GLU A 294 30.75 59.40 4.81
CA GLU A 294 31.61 59.84 3.74
C GLU A 294 32.01 61.29 3.89
N ALA A 295 31.08 62.20 4.23
CA ALA A 295 31.35 63.59 4.49
C ALA A 295 32.33 63.79 5.67
N ALA A 296 32.20 63.01 6.72
CA ALA A 296 33.11 62.96 7.86
C ALA A 296 34.53 62.46 7.55
N ARG A 297 34.72 61.69 6.45
CA ARG A 297 36.04 61.22 5.98
C ARG A 297 36.73 62.20 5.04
N GLN A 298 35.99 63.12 4.45
CA GLN A 298 36.51 64.13 3.47
C GLN A 298 36.76 65.50 4.07
N GLY A 299 36.37 65.77 5.31
CA GLY A 299 36.66 66.98 6.09
C GLY A 299 37.72 66.73 7.10
#